data_3a963134fb87ced12bbcb612f27aaf64
#
_entry.id   3a963134fb87ced12bbcb612f27aaf64
#
_cell.length_a   1.000
_cell.length_b   1.000
_cell.length_c   1.000
_cell.angle_alpha   90.00
_cell.angle_beta   90.00
_cell.angle_gamma   90.00
#
_symmetry.space_group_name_H-M   'P 1'
#
loop_
_entity.id
_entity.type
_entity.pdbx_description
1 polymer ?
#
loop_
_entity_poly.entity_id
_entity_poly.type
_entity_poly.pdbx_seq_one_letter_code
_entity_poly.pdbx_strand_id
1 'polypeptide(L)'
;PTYPIRDIQDIENMINYLIEHPETDSVRCVAPAKEIPYKMWFMNESELLEPVMKDIPECYNMPRQQLPKVYYQNACIDVFRTTVVTEKNSMTGDIIAGYKMEENFDIDTEEDFLRASESINGDLENGIFRKKS
;
A
#
# COMPACT_ATOMS: atom_id res chain seq x y z
N PRO A 1 -13.97 3.38 -6.98
CA PRO A 1 -12.60 3.05 -6.56
C PRO A 1 -11.75 4.31 -6.55
N THR A 2 -11.07 4.54 -5.43
CA THR A 2 -10.25 5.74 -5.18
C THR A 2 -8.87 5.68 -5.84
N TYR A 3 -8.48 4.53 -6.41
CA TYR A 3 -7.21 4.36 -7.09
C TYR A 3 -7.42 4.16 -8.60
N PRO A 4 -7.31 5.22 -9.43
CA PRO A 4 -7.67 5.17 -10.86
C PRO A 4 -6.58 4.57 -11.75
N ILE A 5 -5.31 4.65 -11.35
CA ILE A 5 -4.17 4.25 -12.17
C ILE A 5 -3.75 2.84 -11.78
N ARG A 6 -4.03 1.86 -12.65
CA ARG A 6 -3.67 0.45 -12.45
C ARG A 6 -3.02 -0.10 -13.70
N ASP A 7 -1.90 -0.80 -13.55
CA ASP A 7 -1.26 -1.53 -14.62
C ASP A 7 -1.71 -3.01 -14.58
N ILE A 8 -2.07 -3.54 -15.73
CA ILE A 8 -2.40 -4.96 -15.89
C ILE A 8 -1.18 -5.83 -15.56
N GLN A 9 0.02 -5.35 -15.86
CA GLN A 9 1.25 -6.06 -15.56
C GLN A 9 1.45 -6.26 -14.05
N ASP A 10 1.05 -5.28 -13.23
CA ASP A 10 1.11 -5.42 -11.76
C ASP A 10 0.17 -6.54 -11.28
N ILE A 11 -1.04 -6.63 -11.85
CA ILE A 11 -2.00 -7.69 -11.53
C ILE A 11 -1.43 -9.05 -11.91
N GLU A 12 -0.88 -9.18 -13.12
CA GLU A 12 -0.25 -10.43 -13.59
C GLU A 12 0.92 -10.84 -12.72
N ASN A 13 1.79 -9.90 -12.33
CA ASN A 13 2.92 -10.15 -11.44
C ASN A 13 2.45 -10.66 -10.06
N MET A 14 1.40 -10.07 -9.49
CA MET A 14 0.85 -10.49 -8.19
C MET A 14 0.21 -11.89 -8.27
N ILE A 15 -0.47 -12.21 -9.37
CA ILE A 15 -1.05 -13.54 -9.61
C ILE A 15 0.08 -14.57 -9.74
N ASN A 16 1.11 -14.27 -10.55
CA ASN A 16 2.25 -15.16 -10.73
C ASN A 16 2.99 -15.40 -9.40
N TYR A 17 3.16 -14.36 -8.57
CA TYR A 17 3.71 -14.51 -7.25
C TYR A 17 2.94 -15.53 -6.41
N LEU A 18 1.61 -15.46 -6.39
CA LEU A 18 0.80 -16.45 -5.66
C LEU A 18 0.95 -17.86 -6.25
N ILE A 19 1.10 -18.01 -7.56
CA ILE A 19 1.30 -19.33 -8.19
C ILE A 19 2.63 -19.94 -7.74
N GLU A 20 3.69 -19.13 -7.71
CA GLU A 20 5.04 -19.55 -7.34
C GLU A 20 5.22 -19.77 -5.84
N HIS A 21 4.38 -19.14 -5.00
CA HIS A 21 4.41 -19.19 -3.53
C HIS A 21 3.13 -19.78 -2.95
N PRO A 22 2.95 -21.12 -3.01
CA PRO A 22 1.71 -21.77 -2.56
C PRO A 22 1.38 -21.58 -1.08
N GLU A 23 2.38 -21.26 -0.25
CA GLU A 23 2.22 -20.95 1.18
C GLU A 23 1.59 -19.57 1.43
N THR A 24 1.62 -18.65 0.43
CA THR A 24 1.10 -17.30 0.57
C THR A 24 -0.41 -17.26 0.32
N ASP A 25 -1.14 -16.65 1.23
CA ASP A 25 -2.60 -16.51 1.16
C ASP A 25 -3.04 -15.39 0.23
N SER A 26 -2.33 -14.26 0.28
CA SER A 26 -2.63 -13.06 -0.52
C SER A 26 -1.41 -12.21 -0.82
N VAL A 27 -1.53 -11.37 -1.85
CA VAL A 27 -0.57 -10.32 -2.19
C VAL A 27 -1.28 -8.99 -2.17
N ARG A 28 -0.72 -8.00 -1.50
CA ARG A 28 -1.29 -6.67 -1.30
C ARG A 28 -0.35 -5.59 -1.78
N CYS A 29 -0.88 -4.61 -2.50
CA CYS A 29 -0.12 -3.43 -2.89
C CYS A 29 0.20 -2.55 -1.69
N VAL A 30 1.47 -2.17 -1.58
CA VAL A 30 1.98 -1.31 -0.52
C VAL A 30 2.93 -0.26 -1.10
N ALA A 31 2.98 0.91 -0.48
CA ALA A 31 3.92 1.96 -0.82
C ALA A 31 4.74 2.39 0.42
N PRO A 32 5.95 2.96 0.23
CA PRO A 32 6.73 3.48 1.35
C PRO A 32 5.94 4.54 2.12
N ALA A 33 5.84 4.38 3.45
CA ALA A 33 5.13 5.33 4.29
C ALA A 33 5.90 6.66 4.38
N LYS A 34 5.22 7.77 4.10
CA LYS A 34 5.75 9.13 4.32
C LYS A 34 5.82 9.41 5.82
N GLU A 35 4.74 9.13 6.53
CA GLU A 35 4.68 9.19 7.98
C GLU A 35 4.78 7.78 8.56
N ILE A 36 5.57 7.61 9.62
CA ILE A 36 5.86 6.30 10.20
C ILE A 36 5.31 6.18 11.61
N PRO A 37 4.76 5.02 12.00
CA PRO A 37 4.10 4.83 13.29
C PRO A 37 5.03 5.06 14.48
N TYR A 38 6.34 4.94 14.30
CA TYR A 38 7.36 5.24 15.32
C TYR A 38 7.42 6.72 15.74
N LYS A 39 6.81 7.62 14.95
CA LYS A 39 6.73 9.06 15.22
C LYS A 39 5.28 9.54 15.34
N MET A 40 4.35 8.61 15.56
CA MET A 40 2.94 8.90 15.74
C MET A 40 2.53 8.73 17.21
N TRP A 41 1.49 9.45 17.59
CA TRP A 41 1.01 9.52 18.95
C TRP A 41 -0.49 9.35 19.02
N PHE A 42 -0.97 8.63 20.02
CA PHE A 42 -2.34 8.78 20.49
C PHE A 42 -2.38 9.99 21.44
N MET A 43 -3.45 10.77 21.38
CA MET A 43 -3.71 11.86 22.32
C MET A 43 -5.01 11.56 23.07
N ASN A 44 -4.97 11.59 24.39
CA ASN A 44 -6.16 11.37 25.21
C ASN A 44 -6.95 12.68 25.42
N GLU A 45 -8.10 12.59 26.11
CA GLU A 45 -8.98 13.74 26.39
C GLU A 45 -8.29 14.85 27.23
N SER A 46 -7.22 14.51 27.96
CA SER A 46 -6.42 15.44 28.75
C SER A 46 -5.21 16.00 27.97
N GLU A 47 -5.19 15.83 26.67
CA GLU A 47 -4.11 16.27 25.77
C GLU A 47 -2.73 15.64 26.06
N LEU A 48 -2.70 14.51 26.77
CA LEU A 48 -1.46 13.77 27.00
C LEU A 48 -1.18 12.80 25.86
N LEU A 49 0.08 12.73 25.46
CA LEU A 49 0.54 11.92 24.32
C LEU A 49 1.03 10.55 24.79
N GLU A 50 0.64 9.51 24.06
CA GLU A 50 1.09 8.15 24.19
C GLU A 50 1.62 7.66 22.83
N PRO A 51 2.86 7.11 22.73
CA PRO A 51 3.40 6.69 21.44
C PRO A 51 2.62 5.51 20.88
N VAL A 52 2.38 5.51 19.57
CA VAL A 52 1.73 4.41 18.85
C VAL A 52 2.58 3.14 18.93
N MET A 53 3.89 3.26 18.73
CA MET A 53 4.84 2.14 18.82
C MET A 53 5.63 2.21 20.14
N LYS A 54 5.71 1.07 20.84
CA LYS A 54 6.35 0.93 22.14
C LYS A 54 7.45 -0.14 22.18
N ASP A 55 7.64 -0.85 21.08
CA ASP A 55 8.62 -1.92 20.93
C ASP A 55 10.07 -1.46 20.89
N ILE A 56 10.31 -0.21 20.48
CA ILE A 56 11.61 0.43 20.50
C ILE A 56 11.55 1.62 21.46
N PRO A 57 12.32 1.62 22.58
CA PRO A 57 12.33 2.72 23.54
C PRO A 57 12.68 4.06 22.86
N GLU A 58 11.89 5.09 23.15
CA GLU A 58 12.09 6.46 22.63
C GLU A 58 12.26 6.57 21.10
N CYS A 59 11.68 5.65 20.34
CA CYS A 59 11.78 5.61 18.88
C CYS A 59 11.38 6.94 18.19
N TYR A 60 10.51 7.71 18.82
CA TYR A 60 10.09 9.04 18.38
C TYR A 60 11.21 10.09 18.39
N ASN A 61 12.27 9.89 19.20
CA ASN A 61 13.47 10.75 19.27
C ASN A 61 14.58 10.29 18.31
N MET A 62 14.50 9.07 17.76
CA MET A 62 15.53 8.50 16.90
C MET A 62 15.50 9.11 15.48
N PRO A 63 16.66 9.22 14.80
CA PRO A 63 16.70 9.53 13.38
C PRO A 63 15.92 8.49 12.56
N ARG A 64 15.16 8.95 11.55
CA ARG A 64 14.32 8.08 10.72
C ARG A 64 15.09 6.94 10.05
N GLN A 65 16.34 7.20 9.67
CA GLN A 65 17.22 6.22 9.01
C GLN A 65 17.60 5.03 9.91
N GLN A 66 17.47 5.18 11.23
CA GLN A 66 17.74 4.12 12.21
C GLN A 66 16.50 3.31 12.57
N LEU A 67 15.32 3.75 12.11
CA LEU A 67 14.05 3.08 12.35
C LEU A 67 13.73 2.08 11.22
N PRO A 68 12.98 1.02 11.50
CA PRO A 68 12.54 0.07 10.47
C PRO A 68 11.80 0.76 9.34
N LYS A 69 12.02 0.27 8.11
CA LYS A 69 11.24 0.72 6.95
C LYS A 69 9.81 0.24 7.09
N VAL A 70 8.88 1.17 6.92
CA VAL A 70 7.44 0.92 7.03
C VAL A 70 6.78 1.21 5.69
N TYR A 71 5.82 0.38 5.36
CA TYR A 71 4.97 0.52 4.19
C TYR A 71 3.53 0.70 4.65
N TYR A 72 2.75 1.44 3.89
CA TYR A 72 1.32 1.54 4.11
C TYR A 72 0.56 0.86 2.96
N GLN A 73 -0.62 0.37 3.25
CA GLN A 73 -1.53 -0.18 2.25
C GLN A 73 -2.10 0.96 1.42
N ASN A 74 -1.90 0.90 0.08
CA ASN A 74 -2.34 1.96 -0.82
C ASN A 74 -3.67 1.67 -1.53
N ALA A 75 -4.37 0.60 -1.15
CA ALA A 75 -5.69 0.23 -1.67
C ALA A 75 -5.78 0.05 -3.22
N CYS A 76 -4.65 -0.07 -3.91
CA CYS A 76 -4.62 -0.20 -5.36
C CYS A 76 -5.18 -1.55 -5.83
N ILE A 77 -4.50 -2.64 -5.44
CA ILE A 77 -4.82 -4.02 -5.83
C ILE A 77 -4.56 -4.94 -4.64
N ASP A 78 -5.50 -5.84 -4.40
CA ASP A 78 -5.33 -7.01 -3.55
C ASP A 78 -5.65 -8.27 -4.37
N VAL A 79 -4.77 -9.25 -4.35
CA VAL A 79 -4.99 -10.57 -4.97
C VAL A 79 -4.91 -11.63 -3.87
N PHE A 80 -5.92 -12.48 -3.77
CA PHE A 80 -5.98 -13.52 -2.75
C PHE A 80 -6.53 -14.84 -3.32
N ARG A 81 -6.20 -15.95 -2.65
CA ARG A 81 -6.73 -17.25 -3.02
C ARG A 81 -8.19 -17.38 -2.64
N THR A 82 -8.98 -18.01 -3.48
CA THR A 82 -10.41 -18.27 -3.20
C THR A 82 -10.58 -19.03 -1.89
N THR A 83 -9.68 -19.97 -1.57
CA THR A 83 -9.67 -20.76 -0.33
C THR A 83 -9.55 -19.90 0.93
N VAL A 84 -8.92 -18.73 0.85
CA VAL A 84 -8.84 -17.80 1.99
C VAL A 84 -10.22 -17.31 2.38
N VAL A 85 -11.08 -17.03 1.39
CA VAL A 85 -12.46 -16.61 1.65
C VAL A 85 -13.32 -17.79 2.10
N THR A 86 -13.24 -18.92 1.40
CA THR A 86 -14.17 -20.05 1.61
C THR A 86 -13.84 -20.88 2.85
N GLU A 87 -12.58 -20.99 3.21
CA GLU A 87 -12.12 -21.87 4.30
C GLU A 87 -11.69 -21.08 5.53
N LYS A 88 -11.00 -19.92 5.34
CA LYS A 88 -10.52 -19.09 6.45
C LYS A 88 -11.47 -17.96 6.84
N ASN A 89 -12.53 -17.74 6.07
CA ASN A 89 -13.48 -16.62 6.25
C ASN A 89 -12.75 -15.26 6.41
N SER A 90 -11.72 -15.06 5.60
CA SER A 90 -10.85 -13.87 5.60
C SER A 90 -10.71 -13.31 4.18
N MET A 91 -10.41 -12.03 4.06
CA MET A 91 -10.09 -11.39 2.77
C MET A 91 -8.58 -11.37 2.48
N THR A 92 -7.75 -11.72 3.46
CA THR A 92 -6.28 -11.63 3.32
C THR A 92 -5.55 -12.90 3.79
N GLY A 93 -6.15 -13.68 4.70
CA GLY A 93 -5.50 -14.83 5.33
C GLY A 93 -4.41 -14.44 6.34
N ASP A 94 -3.48 -15.37 6.57
CA ASP A 94 -2.44 -15.26 7.59
C ASP A 94 -1.09 -14.85 7.01
N ILE A 95 -0.76 -15.35 5.80
CA ILE A 95 0.52 -15.07 5.12
C ILE A 95 0.25 -14.11 3.96
N ILE A 96 0.61 -12.85 4.17
CA ILE A 96 0.35 -11.74 3.26
C ILE A 96 1.68 -11.25 2.68
N ALA A 97 1.84 -11.33 1.36
CA ALA A 97 2.98 -10.74 0.68
C ALA A 97 2.71 -9.28 0.30
N GLY A 98 3.75 -8.44 0.32
CA GLY A 98 3.68 -7.05 -0.11
C GLY A 98 4.20 -6.88 -1.55
N TYR A 99 3.36 -6.33 -2.44
CA TYR A 99 3.77 -5.86 -3.74
C TYR A 99 4.08 -4.36 -3.67
N LYS A 100 5.35 -4.00 -3.87
CA LYS A 100 5.80 -2.61 -3.68
C LYS A 100 5.46 -1.79 -4.91
N MET A 101 4.80 -0.67 -4.67
CA MET A 101 4.57 0.38 -5.65
C MET A 101 5.42 1.61 -5.28
N GLU A 102 5.99 2.27 -6.28
CA GLU A 102 6.82 3.46 -6.05
C GLU A 102 5.98 4.70 -5.75
N GLU A 103 4.83 4.83 -6.43
CA GLU A 103 3.92 5.95 -6.32
C GLU A 103 2.58 5.52 -5.72
N ASN A 104 1.89 6.48 -5.16
CA ASN A 104 0.54 6.33 -4.65
C ASN A 104 -0.38 7.33 -5.34
N PHE A 105 -1.42 6.81 -5.99
CA PHE A 105 -2.48 7.57 -6.64
C PHE A 105 -3.85 7.34 -6.00
N ASP A 106 -3.88 6.97 -4.72
CA ASP A 106 -5.14 6.94 -3.98
C ASP A 106 -5.68 8.35 -3.82
N ILE A 107 -6.96 8.54 -4.15
CA ILE A 107 -7.61 9.84 -4.19
C ILE A 107 -8.49 9.98 -2.96
N ASP A 108 -7.97 10.67 -1.96
CA ASP A 108 -8.70 11.05 -0.74
C ASP A 108 -9.03 12.55 -0.73
N THR A 109 -8.29 13.35 -1.48
CA THR A 109 -8.41 14.80 -1.53
C THR A 109 -8.48 15.32 -2.97
N GLU A 110 -8.88 16.58 -3.13
CA GLU A 110 -8.87 17.25 -4.43
C GLU A 110 -7.45 17.38 -5.01
N GLU A 111 -6.45 17.56 -4.16
CA GLU A 111 -5.04 17.60 -4.56
C GLU A 111 -4.57 16.25 -5.13
N ASP A 112 -4.99 15.14 -4.53
CA ASP A 112 -4.70 13.80 -5.06
C ASP A 112 -5.35 13.59 -6.42
N PHE A 113 -6.58 14.08 -6.61
CA PHE A 113 -7.27 14.02 -7.90
C PHE A 113 -6.51 14.79 -8.99
N LEU A 114 -6.06 16.00 -8.69
CA LEU A 114 -5.29 16.81 -9.63
C LEU A 114 -3.97 16.13 -10.01
N ARG A 115 -3.24 15.61 -9.03
CA ARG A 115 -2.00 14.86 -9.25
C ARG A 115 -2.19 13.60 -10.10
N ALA A 116 -3.23 12.82 -9.84
CA ALA A 116 -3.58 11.65 -10.63
C ALA A 116 -3.95 12.04 -12.07
N SER A 117 -4.68 13.13 -12.25
CA SER A 117 -5.07 13.65 -13.57
C SER A 117 -3.87 14.13 -14.37
N GLU A 118 -2.91 14.80 -13.75
CA GLU A 118 -1.67 15.23 -14.40
C GLU A 118 -0.82 14.03 -14.85
N SER A 119 -0.71 12.99 -14.03
CA SER A 119 0.00 11.76 -14.38
C SER A 119 -0.62 11.10 -15.60
N ILE A 120 -1.95 10.91 -15.63
CA ILE A 120 -2.66 10.31 -16.76
C ILE A 120 -2.48 11.15 -18.05
N ASN A 121 -2.55 12.48 -17.95
CA ASN A 121 -2.37 13.35 -19.09
C ASN A 121 -0.93 13.32 -19.63
N GLY A 122 0.07 13.31 -18.74
CA GLY A 122 1.47 13.16 -19.12
C GLY A 122 1.74 11.82 -19.83
N ASP A 123 1.15 10.74 -19.37
CA ASP A 123 1.25 9.41 -20.00
C ASP A 123 0.55 9.37 -21.36
N LEU A 124 -0.59 10.06 -21.53
CA LEU A 124 -1.28 10.20 -22.82
C LEU A 124 -0.44 10.99 -23.82
N GLU A 125 0.18 12.10 -23.41
CA GLU A 125 1.06 12.90 -24.25
C GLU A 125 2.33 12.13 -24.65
N ASN A 126 2.88 11.31 -23.75
CA ASN A 126 4.03 10.44 -24.02
C ASN A 126 3.68 9.17 -24.79
N GLY A 127 2.40 8.91 -25.08
CA GLY A 127 1.93 7.77 -25.88
C GLY A 127 1.97 6.43 -25.15
N ILE A 128 2.07 6.42 -23.81
CA ILE A 128 2.14 5.20 -22.99
C ILE A 128 0.80 4.44 -23.02
N PHE A 129 -0.34 5.14 -23.13
CA PHE A 129 -1.67 4.56 -23.28
C PHE A 129 -2.11 4.36 -24.76
N ARG A 130 -1.22 3.98 -25.66
CA ARG A 130 -1.66 3.55 -27.00
C ARG A 130 -2.39 2.23 -26.86
N LYS A 131 -3.71 2.25 -27.15
CA LYS A 131 -4.53 1.05 -27.39
C LYS A 131 -3.73 0.08 -28.27
N LYS A 132 -3.36 -1.07 -27.73
CA LYS A 132 -3.12 -2.26 -28.58
C LYS A 132 -4.48 -2.67 -29.09
N SER A 133 -4.72 -2.38 -30.35
CA SER A 133 -5.83 -2.94 -31.14
C SER A 133 -5.63 -4.44 -31.29
#